data_44b374af08a2650825a0050ab3d20edb
#
_entry.id   44b374af08a2650825a0050ab3d20edb
#
_cell.length_a   1.000
_cell.length_b   1.000
_cell.length_c   1.000
_cell.angle_alpha   90.00
_cell.angle_beta   90.00
_cell.angle_gamma   90.00
#
_symmetry.space_group_name_H-M   'P 1'
#
loop_
_entity.id
_entity.type
_entity.pdbx_description
1 polymer ?
#
loop_
_entity_poly.entity_id
_entity_poly.type
_entity_poly.pdbx_seq_one_letter_code
_entity_poly.pdbx_strand_id
1 'polypeptide(L)'
;LQLHYQETGKPYIDGNNAISFSHSGNYTALMITQSKSAGIDIEMTDRNIEAGIDYFLNTNEIAFLSQQKKNLHALTCWCIKEAAIKYFNVSGIDFKNCIHIQPFELLNLGMPTVLIQHSQEEMIKICYRREKDFLLAYTVD
;
A
#
# COMPACT_ATOMS: atom_id res chain seq x y z
N LEU A 1 -20.65 -13.72 10.09
CA LEU A 1 -19.73 -12.59 9.99
C LEU A 1 -20.53 -11.34 9.62
N GLN A 2 -20.45 -10.32 10.46
CA GLN A 2 -21.08 -9.05 10.19
C GLN A 2 -20.01 -7.97 9.99
N LEU A 3 -20.19 -7.14 8.96
CA LEU A 3 -19.31 -6.03 8.65
C LEU A 3 -19.75 -4.78 9.44
N HIS A 4 -18.80 -4.17 10.10
CA HIS A 4 -18.98 -2.93 10.85
C HIS A 4 -17.94 -1.88 10.39
N TYR A 5 -18.10 -0.63 10.81
CA TYR A 5 -17.16 0.45 10.53
C TYR A 5 -16.81 1.18 11.82
N GLN A 6 -15.51 1.47 11.99
CA GLN A 6 -15.02 2.34 13.07
C GLN A 6 -15.37 3.81 12.76
N GLU A 7 -15.25 4.69 13.75
CA GLU A 7 -15.43 6.14 13.54
C GLU A 7 -14.49 6.71 12.48
N THR A 8 -13.31 6.11 12.32
CA THR A 8 -12.32 6.46 11.28
C THR A 8 -12.74 6.02 9.87
N GLY A 9 -13.85 5.29 9.73
CA GLY A 9 -14.29 4.69 8.47
C GLY A 9 -13.63 3.35 8.14
N LYS A 10 -12.73 2.84 8.99
CA LYS A 10 -12.09 1.55 8.76
C LYS A 10 -13.08 0.41 9.00
N PRO A 11 -13.22 -0.53 8.06
CA PRO A 11 -14.09 -1.69 8.23
C PRO A 11 -13.51 -2.67 9.25
N TYR A 12 -14.38 -3.36 9.98
CA TYR A 12 -14.01 -4.50 10.81
C TYR A 12 -15.13 -5.54 10.80
N ILE A 13 -14.78 -6.78 11.14
CA ILE A 13 -15.73 -7.90 11.26
C ILE A 13 -15.68 -8.47 12.68
N ASP A 14 -16.73 -9.15 13.06
CA ASP A 14 -16.81 -9.77 14.38
C ASP A 14 -15.68 -10.79 14.60
N GLY A 15 -15.27 -10.95 15.83
CA GLY A 15 -14.18 -11.84 16.24
C GLY A 15 -12.80 -11.15 16.21
N ASN A 16 -11.75 -11.96 16.11
CA ASN A 16 -10.35 -11.50 16.14
C ASN A 16 -9.77 -11.29 14.73
N ASN A 17 -10.62 -11.01 13.73
CA ASN A 17 -10.17 -10.85 12.36
C ASN A 17 -10.08 -9.38 11.98
N ALA A 18 -9.01 -9.02 11.28
CA ALA A 18 -8.89 -7.73 10.61
C ALA A 18 -9.32 -7.86 9.15
N ILE A 19 -9.88 -6.79 8.62
CA ILE A 19 -10.35 -6.71 7.24
C ILE A 19 -9.85 -5.42 6.59
N SER A 20 -9.50 -5.51 5.32
CA SER A 20 -9.19 -4.34 4.49
C SER A 20 -9.72 -4.59 3.08
N PHE A 21 -10.16 -3.54 2.41
CA PHE A 21 -10.56 -3.65 1.02
C PHE A 21 -10.20 -2.40 0.23
N SER A 22 -10.11 -2.58 -1.08
CA SER A 22 -9.85 -1.52 -2.04
C SER A 22 -10.56 -1.85 -3.35
N HIS A 23 -10.87 -0.83 -4.14
CA HIS A 23 -11.41 -1.03 -5.48
C HIS A 23 -10.76 -0.07 -6.46
N SER A 24 -10.57 -0.53 -7.70
CA SER A 24 -10.07 0.29 -8.80
C SER A 24 -10.57 -0.30 -10.12
N GLY A 25 -11.09 0.53 -11.02
CA GLY A 25 -11.73 0.07 -12.23
C GLY A 25 -12.85 -0.92 -11.94
N ASN A 26 -12.79 -2.10 -12.56
CA ASN A 26 -13.76 -3.18 -12.38
C ASN A 26 -13.34 -4.21 -11.33
N TYR A 27 -12.27 -3.95 -10.57
CA TYR A 27 -11.73 -4.87 -9.59
C TYR A 27 -12.01 -4.41 -8.16
N THR A 28 -12.28 -5.37 -7.30
CA THR A 28 -12.33 -5.19 -5.85
C THR A 28 -11.39 -6.19 -5.20
N ALA A 29 -10.57 -5.72 -4.29
CA ALA A 29 -9.68 -6.54 -3.50
C ALA A 29 -10.15 -6.57 -2.05
N LEU A 30 -10.15 -7.75 -1.44
CA LEU A 30 -10.55 -7.96 -0.06
C LEU A 30 -9.48 -8.79 0.64
N MET A 31 -9.06 -8.35 1.82
CA MET A 31 -8.15 -9.07 2.70
C MET A 31 -8.83 -9.31 4.05
N ILE A 32 -8.82 -10.55 4.49
CA ILE A 32 -9.26 -10.96 5.82
C ILE A 32 -8.10 -11.72 6.47
N THR A 33 -7.72 -11.34 7.68
CA THR A 33 -6.60 -11.95 8.39
C THR A 33 -6.90 -12.06 9.89
N GLN A 34 -6.27 -13.02 10.55
CA GLN A 34 -6.31 -13.14 12.01
C GLN A 34 -5.31 -12.20 12.72
N SER A 35 -4.56 -11.43 11.98
CA SER A 35 -3.67 -10.40 12.53
C SER A 35 -4.46 -9.23 13.12
N LYS A 36 -3.78 -8.42 13.94
CA LYS A 36 -4.40 -7.24 14.56
C LYS A 36 -4.86 -6.19 13.56
N SER A 37 -4.25 -6.16 12.38
CA SER A 37 -4.56 -5.18 11.34
C SER A 37 -4.35 -5.77 9.96
N ALA A 38 -4.96 -5.14 8.96
CA ALA A 38 -4.86 -5.51 7.56
C ALA A 38 -4.77 -4.26 6.69
N GLY A 39 -4.03 -4.32 5.62
CA GLY A 39 -3.96 -3.26 4.62
C GLY A 39 -3.82 -3.86 3.23
N ILE A 40 -4.74 -3.51 2.34
CA ILE A 40 -4.71 -3.91 0.94
C ILE A 40 -5.06 -2.73 0.05
N ASP A 41 -4.35 -2.62 -1.07
CA ASP A 41 -4.66 -1.63 -2.10
C ASP A 41 -4.56 -2.25 -3.49
N ILE A 42 -5.40 -1.78 -4.40
CA ILE A 42 -5.41 -2.21 -5.80
C ILE A 42 -5.44 -0.98 -6.70
N GLU A 43 -4.62 -1.01 -7.74
CA GLU A 43 -4.55 0.05 -8.74
C GLU A 43 -4.58 -0.54 -10.14
N MET A 44 -5.18 0.18 -11.09
CA MET A 44 -5.12 -0.20 -12.50
C MET A 44 -3.75 0.14 -13.07
N THR A 45 -3.14 -0.78 -13.82
CA THR A 45 -1.78 -0.60 -14.37
C THR A 45 -1.68 0.49 -15.44
N ASP A 46 -2.80 0.92 -16.02
CA ASP A 46 -2.86 2.00 -16.99
C ASP A 46 -2.94 3.41 -16.37
N ARG A 47 -3.03 3.50 -15.05
CA ARG A 47 -3.04 4.78 -14.34
C ARG A 47 -1.68 5.48 -14.49
N ASN A 48 -1.69 6.74 -14.96
CA ASN A 48 -0.48 7.56 -15.00
C ASN A 48 -0.36 8.39 -13.72
N ILE A 49 0.72 8.20 -12.98
CA ILE A 49 0.99 8.85 -11.70
C ILE A 49 2.27 9.70 -11.72
N GLU A 50 3.00 9.74 -12.82
CA GLU A 50 4.31 10.40 -12.89
C GLU A 50 4.27 11.88 -12.50
N ALA A 51 3.23 12.60 -12.86
CA ALA A 51 3.10 14.02 -12.52
C ALA A 51 3.01 14.29 -11.02
N GLY A 52 2.60 13.30 -10.23
CA GLY A 52 2.43 13.41 -8.79
C GLY A 52 3.54 12.79 -7.94
N ILE A 53 4.59 12.26 -8.56
CA ILE A 53 5.64 11.51 -7.85
C ILE A 53 6.25 12.31 -6.68
N ASP A 54 6.52 13.59 -6.87
CA ASP A 54 7.13 14.44 -5.85
C ASP A 54 6.23 14.68 -4.62
N TYR A 55 4.95 14.38 -4.71
CA TYR A 55 4.02 14.52 -3.58
C TYR A 55 4.04 13.33 -2.62
N PHE A 56 4.39 12.14 -3.11
CA PHE A 56 4.30 10.93 -2.28
C PHE A 56 5.61 10.14 -2.17
N LEU A 57 6.63 10.41 -2.99
CA LEU A 57 7.95 9.79 -2.92
C LEU A 57 9.01 10.79 -2.46
N ASN A 58 9.88 10.33 -1.57
CA ASN A 58 11.06 11.10 -1.17
C ASN A 58 12.20 10.93 -2.18
N THR A 59 13.28 11.69 -1.99
CA THR A 59 14.43 11.68 -2.90
C THR A 59 15.06 10.29 -3.04
N ASN A 60 15.17 9.54 -1.95
CA ASN A 60 15.75 8.19 -1.97
C ASN A 60 14.86 7.22 -2.76
N GLU A 61 13.56 7.34 -2.63
CA GLU A 61 12.59 6.51 -3.36
C GLU A 61 12.61 6.82 -4.85
N ILE A 62 12.64 8.08 -5.21
CA ILE A 62 12.76 8.50 -6.62
C ILE A 62 14.05 7.96 -7.25
N ALA A 63 15.14 7.93 -6.48
CA ALA A 63 16.45 7.47 -6.97
C ALA A 63 16.48 5.99 -7.36
N PHE A 64 15.66 5.12 -6.73
CA PHE A 64 15.65 3.70 -7.09
C PHE A 64 14.61 3.33 -8.15
N LEU A 65 13.79 4.26 -8.63
CA LEU A 65 12.79 3.99 -9.67
C LEU A 65 13.44 3.54 -10.97
N SER A 66 12.84 2.52 -11.59
CA SER A 66 13.23 2.07 -12.93
C SER A 66 13.05 3.20 -13.94
N GLN A 67 14.11 3.53 -14.69
CA GLN A 67 14.03 4.54 -15.74
C GLN A 67 13.18 4.08 -16.91
N GLN A 68 13.17 2.80 -17.21
CA GLN A 68 12.41 2.21 -18.32
C GLN A 68 10.93 2.04 -18.00
N LYS A 69 10.60 1.81 -16.72
CA LYS A 69 9.24 1.54 -16.21
C LYS A 69 8.90 2.47 -15.06
N LYS A 70 9.24 3.74 -15.18
CA LYS A 70 9.14 4.72 -14.10
C LYS A 70 7.72 4.86 -13.56
N ASN A 71 6.72 4.99 -14.42
CA ASN A 71 5.34 5.12 -13.99
C ASN A 71 4.86 3.87 -13.23
N LEU A 72 5.15 2.69 -13.75
CA LEU A 72 4.73 1.44 -13.11
C LEU A 72 5.42 1.23 -11.76
N HIS A 73 6.71 1.55 -11.65
CA HIS A 73 7.44 1.45 -10.39
C HIS A 73 6.90 2.46 -9.36
N ALA A 74 6.65 3.70 -9.77
CA ALA A 74 6.05 4.73 -8.92
C ALA A 74 4.63 4.35 -8.50
N LEU A 75 3.82 3.79 -9.40
CA LEU A 75 2.48 3.28 -9.08
C LEU A 75 2.53 2.12 -8.07
N THR A 76 3.53 1.25 -8.18
CA THR A 76 3.77 0.20 -7.20
C THR A 76 4.09 0.79 -5.83
N CYS A 77 4.94 1.80 -5.76
CA CYS A 77 5.24 2.51 -4.51
C CYS A 77 3.99 3.17 -3.91
N TRP A 78 3.17 3.80 -4.74
CA TRP A 78 1.89 4.36 -4.31
C TRP A 78 0.98 3.31 -3.68
N CYS A 79 0.78 2.19 -4.38
CA CYS A 79 -0.04 1.07 -3.91
C CYS A 79 0.48 0.51 -2.57
N ILE A 80 1.79 0.38 -2.43
CA ILE A 80 2.44 -0.06 -1.19
C ILE A 80 2.16 0.93 -0.04
N LYS A 81 2.30 2.23 -0.27
CA LYS A 81 2.06 3.25 0.76
C LYS A 81 0.58 3.31 1.16
N GLU A 82 -0.34 3.16 0.22
CA GLU A 82 -1.78 3.07 0.49
C GLU A 82 -2.11 1.84 1.37
N ALA A 83 -1.56 0.68 1.05
CA ALA A 83 -1.74 -0.53 1.87
C ALA A 83 -1.19 -0.33 3.30
N ALA A 84 -0.04 0.32 3.43
CA ALA A 84 0.56 0.66 4.72
C ALA A 84 -0.34 1.57 5.56
N ILE A 85 -0.91 2.61 4.97
CA ILE A 85 -1.82 3.54 5.64
C ILE A 85 -3.06 2.82 6.17
N LYS A 86 -3.64 1.94 5.36
CA LYS A 86 -4.79 1.13 5.77
C LYS A 86 -4.46 0.21 6.95
N TYR A 87 -3.28 -0.37 6.95
CA TYR A 87 -2.80 -1.22 8.05
C TYR A 87 -2.68 -0.43 9.36
N PHE A 88 -2.03 0.74 9.33
CA PHE A 88 -1.82 1.54 10.53
C PHE A 88 -3.06 2.33 10.97
N ASN A 89 -4.05 2.45 10.10
CA ASN A 89 -5.29 3.17 10.38
C ASN A 89 -5.03 4.62 10.86
N VAL A 90 -4.12 5.30 10.20
CA VAL A 90 -3.74 6.69 10.49
C VAL A 90 -4.22 7.57 9.36
N SER A 91 -4.96 8.64 9.69
CA SER A 91 -5.37 9.66 8.72
C SER A 91 -4.42 10.85 8.76
N GLY A 92 -4.28 11.53 7.61
CA GLY A 92 -3.49 12.75 7.53
C GLY A 92 -1.97 12.55 7.62
N ILE A 93 -1.48 11.33 7.43
CA ILE A 93 -0.05 11.04 7.43
C ILE A 93 0.58 11.49 6.10
N ASP A 94 1.77 12.06 6.20
CA ASP A 94 2.56 12.46 5.04
C ASP A 94 3.24 11.25 4.41
N PHE A 95 2.76 10.84 3.24
CA PHE A 95 3.30 9.69 2.49
C PHE A 95 4.77 9.84 2.16
N LYS A 96 5.19 11.06 1.84
CA LYS A 96 6.57 11.35 1.45
C LYS A 96 7.54 11.28 2.62
N ASN A 97 7.17 11.87 3.75
CA ASN A 97 8.06 12.08 4.88
C ASN A 97 7.90 11.08 6.01
N CYS A 98 6.78 10.37 6.08
CA CYS A 98 6.48 9.43 7.17
C CYS A 98 6.47 7.97 6.75
N ILE A 99 6.33 7.66 5.46
CA ILE A 99 6.32 6.29 4.94
C ILE A 99 7.50 6.11 4.00
N HIS A 100 8.44 5.26 4.36
CA HIS A 100 9.68 5.05 3.61
C HIS A 100 9.77 3.62 3.12
N ILE A 101 9.81 3.44 1.80
CA ILE A 101 9.98 2.12 1.17
C ILE A 101 11.47 1.89 0.99
N GLN A 102 11.98 0.75 1.47
CA GLN A 102 13.34 0.34 1.19
C GLN A 102 13.53 0.07 -0.32
N PRO A 103 14.71 0.37 -0.88
CA PRO A 103 14.96 0.13 -2.31
C PRO A 103 14.62 -1.29 -2.72
N PHE A 104 13.93 -1.42 -3.85
CA PHE A 104 13.60 -2.72 -4.43
C PHE A 104 13.60 -2.65 -5.96
N GLU A 105 13.91 -3.77 -6.59
CA GLU A 105 13.79 -3.94 -8.02
C GLU A 105 12.33 -4.24 -8.39
N LEU A 106 11.82 -3.61 -9.44
CA LEU A 106 10.44 -3.86 -9.90
C LEU A 106 10.33 -5.22 -10.58
N LEU A 107 9.66 -6.15 -9.93
CA LEU A 107 9.37 -7.50 -10.41
C LEU A 107 7.84 -7.67 -10.57
N ASN A 108 7.40 -8.85 -10.99
CA ASN A 108 5.96 -9.19 -11.01
C ASN A 108 5.42 -9.52 -9.60
N LEU A 109 6.30 -9.93 -8.72
CA LEU A 109 6.01 -10.23 -7.32
C LEU A 109 7.20 -9.80 -6.48
N GLY A 110 6.97 -9.09 -5.40
CA GLY A 110 8.00 -8.65 -4.48
C GLY A 110 7.47 -8.40 -3.08
N MET A 111 8.37 -8.20 -2.13
CA MET A 111 8.04 -8.00 -0.73
C MET A 111 9.00 -6.99 -0.07
N PRO A 112 8.97 -5.71 -0.48
CA PRO A 112 9.81 -4.70 0.13
C PRO A 112 9.46 -4.45 1.59
N THR A 113 10.45 -4.00 2.34
CA THR A 113 10.28 -3.52 3.71
C THR A 113 9.86 -2.05 3.68
N VAL A 114 8.91 -1.69 4.52
CA VAL A 114 8.39 -0.32 4.66
C VAL A 114 8.58 0.12 6.10
N LEU A 115 9.18 1.30 6.27
CA LEU A 115 9.35 1.96 7.54
C LEU A 115 8.31 3.05 7.68
N ILE A 116 7.59 3.05 8.79
CA ILE A 116 6.65 4.12 9.12
C ILE A 116 7.17 4.87 10.34
N GLN A 117 7.26 6.18 10.20
CA GLN A 117 7.62 7.12 11.25
C GLN A 117 6.42 8.03 11.54
N HIS A 118 5.69 7.74 12.59
CA HIS A 118 4.59 8.57 13.07
C HIS A 118 4.79 8.90 14.55
N SER A 119 4.01 8.35 15.48
CA SER A 119 4.25 8.46 16.92
C SER A 119 5.39 7.52 17.38
N GLN A 120 5.54 6.42 16.69
CA GLN A 120 6.59 5.42 16.87
C GLN A 120 7.14 5.00 15.51
N GLU A 121 8.30 4.39 15.51
CA GLU A 121 8.92 3.83 14.32
C GLU A 121 8.57 2.35 14.22
N GLU A 122 7.96 1.94 13.11
CA GLU A 122 7.60 0.55 12.85
C GLU A 122 8.04 0.13 11.45
N MET A 123 8.49 -1.11 11.34
CA MET A 123 8.79 -1.73 10.04
C MET A 123 7.81 -2.85 9.76
N ILE A 124 7.29 -2.88 8.55
CA ILE A 124 6.44 -3.96 8.05
C ILE A 124 6.91 -4.42 6.67
N LYS A 125 6.52 -5.63 6.32
CA LYS A 125 6.67 -6.10 4.95
C LYS A 125 5.35 -5.98 4.20
N ILE A 126 5.44 -5.52 2.96
CA ILE A 126 4.28 -5.43 2.09
C ILE A 126 4.58 -6.21 0.82
N CYS A 127 3.75 -7.20 0.55
CA CYS A 127 3.81 -7.95 -0.69
C CYS A 127 3.10 -7.17 -1.78
N TYR A 128 3.69 -7.06 -2.96
CA TYR A 128 3.00 -6.58 -4.15
C TYR A 128 2.99 -7.65 -5.23
N ARG A 129 1.93 -7.63 -6.02
CA ARG A 129 1.74 -8.51 -7.16
C ARG A 129 1.25 -7.71 -8.35
N ARG A 130 1.96 -7.83 -9.46
CA ARG A 130 1.59 -7.18 -10.71
C ARG A 130 1.00 -8.20 -11.67
N GLU A 131 -0.21 -7.95 -12.10
CA GLU A 131 -0.90 -8.64 -13.18
C GLU A 131 -0.96 -7.73 -14.42
N LYS A 132 -1.55 -8.21 -15.50
CA LYS A 132 -1.67 -7.43 -16.74
C LYS A 132 -2.41 -6.11 -16.53
N ASP A 133 -3.57 -6.17 -15.88
CA ASP A 133 -4.49 -5.04 -15.79
C ASP A 133 -4.48 -4.35 -14.43
N PHE A 134 -3.97 -5.00 -13.39
CA PHE A 134 -3.95 -4.44 -12.04
C PHE A 134 -2.67 -4.75 -11.28
N LEU A 135 -2.47 -3.93 -10.28
CA LEU A 135 -1.41 -4.01 -9.30
C LEU A 135 -2.05 -4.13 -7.92
N LEU A 136 -1.62 -5.08 -7.13
CA LEU A 136 -2.11 -5.35 -5.78
C LEU A 136 -0.98 -5.22 -4.78
N ALA A 137 -1.20 -4.55 -3.65
CA ALA A 137 -0.29 -4.54 -2.52
C ALA A 137 -1.04 -4.88 -1.23
N TYR A 138 -0.44 -5.70 -0.38
CA TYR A 138 -1.04 -6.10 0.88
C TYR A 138 0.00 -6.35 1.96
N THR A 139 -0.37 -6.08 3.20
CA THR A 139 0.50 -6.27 4.36
C THR A 139 0.69 -7.74 4.69
N VAL A 140 1.89 -8.07 5.14
CA VAL A 140 2.29 -9.44 5.55
C VAL A 140 2.85 -9.37 6.97
N ASP A 141 2.34 -10.23 7.83
CA ASP A 141 2.83 -10.39 9.21
C ASP A 141 3.85 -11.51 9.32
#